data_c9263e342d566d2ac1996d694b1496c7
#
_entry.id   c9263e342d566d2ac1996d694b1496c7
#
_cell.length_a   1.000
_cell.length_b   1.000
_cell.length_c   1.000
_cell.angle_alpha   90.00
_cell.angle_beta   90.00
_cell.angle_gamma   90.00
#
_symmetry.space_group_name_H-M   'P 1'
#
loop_
_entity.id
_entity.type
_entity.pdbx_description
1 polymer ?
#
loop_
_entity_poly.entity_id
_entity_poly.type
_entity_poly.pdbx_seq_one_letter_code
_entity_poly.pdbx_strand_id
1 'polypeptide(L)'
;MFEIDKPIQQNQVMPIVVGAHLSAELFDRRRAIFLQQAITAWAHEQEIDEAPWPLVCSDLWYLNDTELRVQPTICIGNPDVNAATAALSSKLETVHLEDDLFRIQLDPEFIDLRCCIWGVDDAGTQAGMDTFVCGYLPHFLGSIFGIKTT
;
A
#
# COMPACT_ATOMS: atom_id res chain seq x y z
N MET A 1 12.30 18.80 -10.80
CA MET A 1 13.24 18.76 -9.67
C MET A 1 12.51 18.96 -8.37
N PHE A 2 12.85 18.20 -7.38
CA PHE A 2 12.22 18.27 -6.06
C PHE A 2 12.68 19.54 -5.32
N GLU A 3 11.73 20.38 -4.95
CA GLU A 3 12.02 21.57 -4.15
C GLU A 3 11.98 21.22 -2.67
N ILE A 4 13.13 21.36 -2.00
CA ILE A 4 13.27 21.04 -0.58
C ILE A 4 12.90 22.21 0.35
N ASP A 5 12.55 23.35 -0.20
CA ASP A 5 12.19 24.54 0.58
C ASP A 5 10.86 24.38 1.32
N LYS A 6 10.00 23.46 0.85
CA LYS A 6 8.69 23.19 1.46
C LYS A 6 8.67 21.79 2.02
N PRO A 7 8.50 21.63 3.34
CA PRO A 7 8.42 20.31 3.92
C PRO A 7 7.19 19.56 3.40
N ILE A 8 7.37 18.27 3.13
CA ILE A 8 6.27 17.39 2.76
C ILE A 8 5.44 17.12 4.00
N GLN A 9 4.12 17.26 3.89
CA GLN A 9 3.20 17.05 5.01
C GLN A 9 2.49 15.71 4.89
N GLN A 10 1.92 15.24 6.00
CA GLN A 10 1.25 13.94 6.06
C GLN A 10 0.11 13.80 5.05
N ASN A 11 -0.58 14.90 4.73
CA ASN A 11 -1.65 14.87 3.73
C ASN A 11 -1.15 14.80 2.28
N GLN A 12 0.16 14.77 2.08
CA GLN A 12 0.79 14.69 0.76
C GLN A 12 1.47 13.35 0.51
N VAL A 13 1.26 12.37 1.38
CA VAL A 13 1.89 11.06 1.24
C VAL A 13 0.84 9.97 1.09
N MET A 14 1.28 8.87 0.48
CA MET A 14 0.52 7.63 0.40
C MET A 14 1.28 6.59 1.20
N PRO A 15 0.83 6.27 2.43
CA PRO A 15 1.54 5.31 3.26
C PRO A 15 1.53 3.90 2.66
N ILE A 16 2.71 3.29 2.65
CA ILE A 16 2.89 1.86 2.41
C ILE A 16 3.32 1.29 3.75
N VAL A 17 2.40 0.61 4.42
CA VAL A 17 2.53 0.29 5.84
C VAL A 17 3.00 -1.14 6.03
N VAL A 18 4.10 -1.29 6.77
CA VAL A 18 4.65 -2.59 7.13
C VAL A 18 4.67 -2.72 8.65
N GLY A 19 4.67 -3.97 9.13
CA GLY A 19 4.71 -4.21 10.56
C GLY A 19 6.06 -3.86 11.18
N ALA A 20 6.03 -3.54 12.48
CA ALA A 20 7.24 -3.34 13.29
C ALA A 20 7.68 -4.66 13.93
N HIS A 21 7.46 -5.76 13.26
CA HIS A 21 7.84 -7.10 13.67
C HIS A 21 9.12 -7.51 12.94
N LEU A 22 9.94 -8.36 13.56
CA LEU A 22 11.23 -8.76 12.96
C LEU A 22 11.05 -9.34 11.54
N SER A 23 10.09 -10.22 11.34
CA SER A 23 9.85 -10.80 10.02
C SER A 23 9.39 -9.76 9.00
N ALA A 24 8.58 -8.78 9.43
CA ALA A 24 8.13 -7.69 8.57
C ALA A 24 9.30 -6.80 8.16
N GLU A 25 10.22 -6.50 9.08
CA GLU A 25 11.41 -5.71 8.77
C GLU A 25 12.33 -6.42 7.77
N LEU A 26 12.46 -7.75 7.88
CA LEU A 26 13.33 -8.52 7.00
C LEU A 26 12.73 -8.74 5.60
N PHE A 27 11.42 -8.90 5.51
CA PHE A 27 10.77 -9.32 4.26
C PHE A 27 9.78 -8.30 3.72
N ASP A 28 8.81 -7.85 4.52
CA ASP A 28 7.75 -6.97 4.02
C ASP A 28 8.25 -5.57 3.70
N ARG A 29 9.25 -5.07 4.44
CA ARG A 29 9.83 -3.76 4.14
C ARG A 29 10.49 -3.75 2.76
N ARG A 30 11.13 -4.82 2.34
CA ARG A 30 11.69 -4.94 0.99
C ARG A 30 10.61 -4.88 -0.08
N ARG A 31 9.49 -5.54 0.17
CA ARG A 31 8.33 -5.50 -0.72
C ARG A 31 7.75 -4.09 -0.81
N ALA A 32 7.68 -3.40 0.32
CA ALA A 32 7.21 -2.02 0.37
C ALA A 32 8.12 -1.07 -0.42
N ILE A 33 9.43 -1.24 -0.31
CA ILE A 33 10.39 -0.44 -1.06
C ILE A 33 10.26 -0.70 -2.56
N PHE A 34 10.10 -1.97 -2.95
CA PHE A 34 9.85 -2.33 -4.34
C PHE A 34 8.56 -1.68 -4.86
N LEU A 35 7.49 -1.71 -4.06
CA LEU A 35 6.22 -1.10 -4.42
C LEU A 35 6.36 0.42 -4.55
N GLN A 36 7.08 1.06 -3.63
CA GLN A 36 7.37 2.49 -3.71
C GLN A 36 8.04 2.84 -5.04
N GLN A 37 9.02 2.05 -5.45
CA GLN A 37 9.70 2.24 -6.72
C GLN A 37 8.77 2.03 -7.91
N ALA A 38 7.90 1.02 -7.84
CA ALA A 38 6.93 0.74 -8.90
C ALA A 38 5.91 1.88 -9.05
N ILE A 39 5.44 2.43 -7.94
CA ILE A 39 4.51 3.57 -7.94
C ILE A 39 5.21 4.81 -8.54
N THR A 40 6.43 5.07 -8.13
CA THR A 40 7.21 6.20 -8.64
C THR A 40 7.44 6.07 -10.16
N ALA A 41 7.77 4.87 -10.63
CA ALA A 41 7.95 4.61 -12.05
C ALA A 41 6.64 4.79 -12.83
N TRP A 42 5.54 4.30 -12.30
CA TRP A 42 4.22 4.46 -12.91
C TRP A 42 3.86 5.96 -13.03
N ALA A 43 4.05 6.72 -11.96
CA ALA A 43 3.77 8.15 -11.95
C ALA A 43 4.64 8.89 -12.99
N HIS A 44 5.90 8.51 -13.10
CA HIS A 44 6.80 9.07 -14.10
C HIS A 44 6.32 8.79 -15.53
N GLU A 45 5.88 7.57 -15.81
CA GLU A 45 5.32 7.21 -17.11
C GLU A 45 4.06 8.00 -17.45
N GLN A 46 3.26 8.33 -16.43
CA GLN A 46 2.05 9.13 -16.59
C GLN A 46 2.32 10.63 -16.56
N GLU A 47 3.58 11.04 -16.47
CA GLU A 47 4.01 12.44 -16.39
C GLU A 47 3.38 13.15 -15.17
N ILE A 48 3.22 12.43 -14.06
CA ILE A 48 2.71 12.96 -12.80
C ILE A 48 3.89 13.38 -11.92
N ASP A 49 3.92 14.64 -11.51
CA ASP A 49 4.93 15.19 -10.61
C ASP A 49 4.24 15.94 -9.48
N GLU A 50 3.35 15.26 -8.79
CA GLU A 50 2.56 15.83 -7.70
C GLU A 50 2.23 14.76 -6.65
N ALA A 51 1.79 15.24 -5.49
CA ALA A 51 1.34 14.38 -4.39
C ALA A 51 0.11 13.55 -4.79
N PRO A 52 -0.11 12.40 -4.15
CA PRO A 52 0.62 11.92 -2.98
C PRO A 52 1.92 11.20 -3.33
N TRP A 53 2.90 11.33 -2.44
CA TRP A 53 4.21 10.67 -2.57
C TRP A 53 4.19 9.34 -1.78
N PRO A 54 4.61 8.21 -2.37
CA PRO A 54 4.64 6.94 -1.64
C PRO A 54 5.67 6.98 -0.50
N LEU A 55 5.22 6.61 0.69
CA LEU A 55 6.05 6.62 1.91
C LEU A 55 5.97 5.26 2.60
N VAL A 56 7.10 4.58 2.72
CA VAL A 56 7.17 3.35 3.51
C VAL A 56 7.27 3.73 4.99
N CYS A 57 6.33 3.22 5.79
CA CYS A 57 6.29 3.52 7.22
C CYS A 57 5.87 2.30 8.03
N SER A 58 6.13 2.34 9.34
CA SER A 58 5.71 1.28 10.24
C SER A 58 4.22 1.40 10.60
N ASP A 59 3.63 0.28 10.98
CA ASP A 59 2.26 0.25 11.49
C ASP A 59 2.08 1.09 12.75
N LEU A 60 3.09 1.14 13.61
CA LEU A 60 3.04 1.93 14.84
C LEU A 60 2.95 3.44 14.52
N TRP A 61 3.75 3.92 13.59
CA TRP A 61 3.66 5.31 13.15
C TRP A 61 2.29 5.60 12.54
N TYR A 62 1.90 4.76 11.59
CA TYR A 62 0.64 4.94 10.85
C TYR A 62 -0.57 5.00 11.80
N LEU A 63 -0.67 4.06 12.73
CA LEU A 63 -1.82 3.97 13.63
C LEU A 63 -1.87 5.12 14.64
N ASN A 64 -0.74 5.74 14.94
CA ASN A 64 -0.66 6.86 15.89
C ASN A 64 -0.70 8.24 15.21
N ASP A 65 -0.85 8.28 13.90
CA ASP A 65 -0.88 9.53 13.15
C ASP A 65 -2.24 9.66 12.44
N THR A 66 -3.10 10.53 12.94
CA THR A 66 -4.46 10.68 12.41
C THR A 66 -4.49 11.20 10.99
N GLU A 67 -3.49 11.98 10.57
CA GLU A 67 -3.42 12.49 9.21
C GLU A 67 -2.97 11.41 8.22
N LEU A 68 -2.04 10.54 8.60
CA LEU A 68 -1.63 9.41 7.76
C LEU A 68 -2.78 8.42 7.55
N ARG A 69 -3.57 8.20 8.58
CA ARG A 69 -4.65 7.19 8.57
C ARG A 69 -5.78 7.50 7.59
N VAL A 70 -5.92 8.74 7.17
CA VAL A 70 -6.97 9.15 6.22
C VAL A 70 -6.46 9.25 4.78
N GLN A 71 -5.19 8.94 4.56
CA GLN A 71 -4.60 8.97 3.23
C GLN A 71 -4.79 7.65 2.49
N PRO A 72 -4.69 7.65 1.14
CA PRO A 72 -4.63 6.39 0.39
C PRO A 72 -3.52 5.51 0.96
N THR A 73 -3.83 4.25 1.27
CA THR A 73 -2.96 3.41 2.08
C THR A 73 -2.85 2.01 1.49
N ILE A 74 -1.64 1.46 1.51
CA ILE A 74 -1.40 0.06 1.15
C ILE A 74 -0.71 -0.61 2.35
N CYS A 75 -1.35 -1.64 2.92
CA CYS A 75 -0.78 -2.42 4.01
C CYS A 75 -0.24 -3.74 3.47
N ILE A 76 0.97 -4.10 3.86
CA ILE A 76 1.63 -5.35 3.44
C ILE A 76 1.95 -6.19 4.66
N GLY A 77 1.53 -7.44 4.64
CA GLY A 77 1.77 -8.39 5.73
C GLY A 77 0.51 -8.75 6.48
N ASN A 78 0.47 -9.98 7.01
CA ASN A 78 -0.72 -10.51 7.67
C ASN A 78 -1.00 -9.80 9.01
N PRO A 79 -2.24 -9.97 9.55
CA PRO A 79 -2.63 -9.29 10.78
C PRO A 79 -1.77 -9.60 12.01
N ASP A 80 -1.07 -10.74 12.03
CA ASP A 80 -0.22 -11.12 13.16
C ASP A 80 1.08 -10.32 13.22
N VAL A 81 1.53 -9.81 12.07
CA VAL A 81 2.80 -9.07 11.98
C VAL A 81 2.63 -7.60 11.59
N ASN A 82 1.41 -7.21 11.20
CA ASN A 82 1.10 -5.83 10.80
C ASN A 82 -0.18 -5.38 11.49
N ALA A 83 -0.06 -4.50 12.47
CA ALA A 83 -1.20 -4.01 13.24
C ALA A 83 -2.16 -3.16 12.41
N ALA A 84 -1.67 -2.50 11.37
CA ALA A 84 -2.52 -1.75 10.45
C ALA A 84 -3.39 -2.71 9.62
N THR A 85 -2.84 -3.82 9.16
CA THR A 85 -3.62 -4.88 8.50
C THR A 85 -4.69 -5.42 9.45
N ALA A 86 -4.32 -5.67 10.71
CA ALA A 86 -5.28 -6.13 11.73
C ALA A 86 -6.44 -5.14 11.91
N ALA A 87 -6.15 -3.84 11.87
CA ALA A 87 -7.18 -2.81 12.03
C ALA A 87 -8.09 -2.67 10.79
N LEU A 88 -7.54 -2.86 9.60
CA LEU A 88 -8.26 -2.59 8.35
C LEU A 88 -8.91 -3.82 7.72
N SER A 89 -8.34 -5.02 7.90
CA SER A 89 -8.78 -6.21 7.17
C SER A 89 -10.25 -6.58 7.41
N SER A 90 -10.78 -6.31 8.59
CA SER A 90 -12.19 -6.59 8.90
C SER A 90 -13.15 -5.60 8.24
N LYS A 91 -12.66 -4.49 7.72
CA LYS A 91 -13.44 -3.42 7.11
C LYS A 91 -13.39 -3.43 5.60
N LEU A 92 -12.52 -4.23 5.00
CA LEU A 92 -12.29 -4.26 3.56
C LEU A 92 -12.75 -5.59 2.97
N GLU A 93 -13.27 -5.52 1.75
CA GLU A 93 -13.67 -6.72 1.02
C GLU A 93 -12.47 -7.47 0.49
N THR A 94 -12.54 -8.80 0.47
CA THR A 94 -11.55 -9.62 -0.20
C THR A 94 -11.92 -9.71 -1.68
N VAL A 95 -11.12 -9.09 -2.54
CA VAL A 95 -11.36 -9.07 -3.99
C VAL A 95 -10.58 -10.17 -4.71
N HIS A 96 -9.57 -10.73 -4.06
CA HIS A 96 -8.77 -11.83 -4.61
C HIS A 96 -8.35 -12.74 -3.46
N LEU A 97 -8.68 -14.02 -3.58
CA LEU A 97 -8.29 -15.06 -2.63
C LEU A 97 -7.77 -16.24 -3.43
N GLU A 98 -6.51 -16.62 -3.20
CA GLU A 98 -5.86 -17.71 -3.92
C GLU A 98 -5.58 -18.87 -2.96
N ASP A 99 -6.41 -19.91 -2.99
CA ASP A 99 -6.22 -21.21 -2.31
C ASP A 99 -5.64 -21.12 -0.88
N ASP A 100 -6.10 -20.17 -0.07
CA ASP A 100 -5.59 -19.90 1.28
C ASP A 100 -4.10 -19.44 1.30
N LEU A 101 -3.48 -19.19 0.16
CA LEU A 101 -2.10 -18.72 0.08
C LEU A 101 -1.99 -17.24 0.41
N PHE A 102 -2.85 -16.43 -0.20
CA PHE A 102 -2.86 -14.99 0.04
C PHE A 102 -4.23 -14.41 -0.26
N ARG A 103 -4.41 -13.17 0.17
CA ARG A 103 -5.58 -12.39 -0.19
C ARG A 103 -5.22 -10.93 -0.45
N ILE A 104 -6.02 -10.30 -1.30
CA ILE A 104 -5.98 -8.87 -1.56
C ILE A 104 -7.33 -8.32 -1.13
N GLN A 105 -7.30 -7.32 -0.27
CA GLN A 105 -8.50 -6.69 0.27
C GLN A 105 -8.51 -5.21 -0.11
N LEU A 106 -9.55 -4.79 -0.77
CA LEU A 106 -9.74 -3.38 -1.15
C LEU A 106 -11.21 -3.15 -1.50
N ASP A 107 -11.58 -1.89 -1.66
CA ASP A 107 -12.90 -1.52 -2.18
C ASP A 107 -12.91 -1.72 -3.71
N PRO A 108 -13.73 -2.63 -4.24
CA PRO A 108 -13.77 -2.89 -5.69
C PRO A 108 -14.21 -1.67 -6.52
N GLU A 109 -14.85 -0.69 -5.89
CA GLU A 109 -15.24 0.55 -6.56
C GLU A 109 -14.17 1.64 -6.45
N PHE A 110 -13.08 1.39 -5.71
CA PHE A 110 -11.98 2.33 -5.49
C PHE A 110 -12.42 3.70 -4.97
N ILE A 111 -13.43 3.71 -4.09
CA ILE A 111 -13.87 4.90 -3.37
C ILE A 111 -13.09 5.02 -2.07
N ASP A 112 -13.04 3.93 -1.29
CA ASP A 112 -12.15 3.80 -0.15
C ASP A 112 -10.78 3.37 -0.69
N LEU A 113 -9.80 4.25 -0.63
CA LEU A 113 -8.47 4.03 -1.21
C LEU A 113 -7.50 3.42 -0.21
N ARG A 114 -7.95 2.40 0.51
CA ARG A 114 -7.12 1.60 1.42
C ARG A 114 -7.13 0.17 0.95
N CYS A 115 -5.99 -0.50 1.03
CA CYS A 115 -5.93 -1.92 0.68
C CYS A 115 -4.96 -2.66 1.59
N CYS A 116 -5.16 -3.98 1.69
CA CYS A 116 -4.30 -4.89 2.42
C CYS A 116 -3.94 -6.06 1.53
N ILE A 117 -2.66 -6.43 1.53
CA ILE A 117 -2.12 -7.53 0.77
C ILE A 117 -1.36 -8.43 1.74
N TRP A 118 -1.79 -9.67 1.89
CA TRP A 118 -1.12 -10.56 2.83
C TRP A 118 -1.37 -12.02 2.54
N GLY A 119 -0.41 -12.84 2.93
CA GLY A 119 -0.46 -14.30 2.79
C GLY A 119 -0.30 -14.98 4.13
N VAL A 120 -0.48 -16.30 4.12
CA VAL A 120 -0.31 -17.14 5.32
C VAL A 120 1.17 -17.23 5.72
N ASP A 121 2.06 -17.01 4.75
CA ASP A 121 3.51 -17.06 4.97
C ASP A 121 4.20 -16.05 4.04
N ASP A 122 5.52 -16.05 4.07
CA ASP A 122 6.32 -15.14 3.25
C ASP A 122 6.09 -15.34 1.75
N ALA A 123 6.07 -16.60 1.31
CA ALA A 123 5.84 -16.91 -0.11
C ALA A 123 4.44 -16.47 -0.56
N GLY A 124 3.44 -16.66 0.29
CA GLY A 124 2.07 -16.23 0.01
C GLY A 124 1.96 -14.71 -0.11
N THR A 125 2.59 -13.99 0.80
CA THR A 125 2.60 -12.53 0.75
C THR A 125 3.28 -12.04 -0.54
N GLN A 126 4.38 -12.67 -0.94
CA GLN A 126 5.06 -12.31 -2.19
C GLN A 126 4.17 -12.56 -3.41
N ALA A 127 3.49 -13.70 -3.46
CA ALA A 127 2.55 -14.00 -4.54
C ALA A 127 1.40 -12.98 -4.59
N GLY A 128 0.89 -12.57 -3.43
CA GLY A 128 -0.13 -11.54 -3.33
C GLY A 128 0.35 -10.20 -3.86
N MET A 129 1.59 -9.82 -3.54
CA MET A 129 2.20 -8.59 -4.05
C MET A 129 2.33 -8.61 -5.57
N ASP A 130 2.81 -9.72 -6.13
CA ASP A 130 2.96 -9.86 -7.56
C ASP A 130 1.61 -9.74 -8.28
N THR A 131 0.58 -10.37 -7.73
CA THR A 131 -0.78 -10.30 -8.28
C THR A 131 -1.34 -8.88 -8.18
N PHE A 132 -1.13 -8.22 -7.05
CA PHE A 132 -1.60 -6.85 -6.84
C PHE A 132 -0.95 -5.89 -7.85
N VAL A 133 0.36 -5.94 -8.00
CA VAL A 133 1.09 -5.04 -8.90
C VAL A 133 0.64 -5.22 -10.35
N CYS A 134 0.40 -6.46 -10.77
CA CYS A 134 -0.02 -6.75 -12.15
C CYS A 134 -1.49 -6.43 -12.41
N GLY A 135 -2.37 -6.70 -11.44
CA GLY A 135 -3.82 -6.69 -11.71
C GLY A 135 -4.60 -5.56 -11.06
N TYR A 136 -4.10 -4.93 -10.00
CA TYR A 136 -4.88 -3.96 -9.22
C TYR A 136 -4.20 -2.60 -9.09
N LEU A 137 -2.87 -2.56 -9.03
CA LEU A 137 -2.15 -1.31 -8.77
C LEU A 137 -2.47 -0.20 -9.77
N PRO A 138 -2.51 -0.43 -11.09
CA PRO A 138 -2.83 0.65 -12.03
C PRO A 138 -4.19 1.28 -11.77
N HIS A 139 -5.20 0.49 -11.47
CA HIS A 139 -6.55 1.00 -11.17
C HIS A 139 -6.58 1.76 -9.85
N PHE A 140 -5.88 1.24 -8.84
CA PHE A 140 -5.77 1.89 -7.54
C PHE A 140 -5.10 3.26 -7.70
N LEU A 141 -3.97 3.32 -8.38
CA LEU A 141 -3.26 4.58 -8.64
C LEU A 141 -4.06 5.53 -9.53
N GLY A 142 -4.73 4.98 -10.55
CA GLY A 142 -5.59 5.78 -11.42
C GLY A 142 -6.69 6.49 -10.63
N SER A 143 -7.26 5.81 -9.63
CA SER A 143 -8.28 6.39 -8.77
C SER A 143 -7.72 7.48 -7.86
N ILE A 144 -6.49 7.31 -7.36
CA ILE A 144 -5.82 8.31 -6.52
C ILE A 144 -5.54 9.58 -7.31
N PHE A 145 -5.02 9.46 -8.53
CA PHE A 145 -4.60 10.60 -9.34
C PHE A 145 -5.66 11.08 -10.33
N GLY A 146 -6.84 10.47 -10.34
CA GLY A 146 -7.90 10.85 -11.26
C GLY A 146 -7.62 10.51 -12.71
N ILE A 147 -6.85 9.45 -12.97
CA ILE A 147 -6.50 8.99 -14.30
C ILE A 147 -7.29 7.73 -14.63
N LYS A 148 -7.91 7.72 -15.80
CA LYS A 148 -8.65 6.56 -16.26
C LYS A 148 -7.69 5.52 -16.80
N THR A 149 -7.73 4.31 -16.22
CA THR A 149 -6.89 3.19 -16.66
C THR A 149 -7.76 2.15 -17.36
N THR A 150 -7.22 1.53 -18.38
CA THR A 150 -7.89 0.45 -19.12
C THR A 150 -7.30 -0.91 -18.78
#